data_ee99e8e5caf60c88e11587806a402394
#
_entry.id   ee99e8e5caf60c88e11587806a402394
#
_cell.length_a   1.000
_cell.length_b   1.000
_cell.length_c   1.000
_cell.angle_alpha   90.00
_cell.angle_beta   90.00
_cell.angle_gamma   90.00
#
_symmetry.space_group_name_H-M   'P 1'
#
loop_
_entity.id
_entity.type
_entity.pdbx_description
1 polymer ?
#
loop_
_entity_poly.entity_id
_entity_poly.type
_entity_poly.pdbx_seq_one_letter_code
_entity_poly.pdbx_strand_id
1 'polypeptide(L)'
;MKQNRPLLIIGLFLVVQMGIVRILALFPEFIENYYSNGLYPVISKGFRYAFGWLPFSFGDIMYLVLIFIALREIVHLFKSRFRQWKTFCIRTLALASVVYGAFHLLWGMNYYRPPLHESLSIESEYTTEELVALTEKLIVKSNTLYDQLATNDTMMVEVPLSKSEVFENTLQGYEALQSQFPKLNYPPKSIKTSLLSYPLSVMGYSGYLNPITNEAHINGLVPSHRHPVISCHEQAHQLGFAKENEANFIGVLATIHNENPYFQYSGSIFALRYCINDVFRRDSELGEKLRDQIRPGILKNYAASRAFWDEMDNPLEPFFKMFYSNYLKANNQPEGMKSYSYMVALLVNYNKSFPLAI
;
A
#
# COMPACT_ATOMS: atom_id res chain seq x y z
N MET A 1 18.61 20.44 -34.11
CA MET A 1 18.78 18.98 -33.99
C MET A 1 19.98 18.55 -33.12
N LYS A 2 21.18 19.15 -33.25
CA LYS A 2 22.36 18.74 -32.42
C LYS A 2 22.12 18.90 -30.90
N GLN A 3 21.40 19.92 -30.46
CA GLN A 3 21.18 20.24 -29.05
C GLN A 3 20.27 19.23 -28.33
N ASN A 4 19.41 18.48 -29.03
CA ASN A 4 18.49 17.48 -28.43
C ASN A 4 19.02 16.04 -28.54
N ARG A 5 20.22 15.82 -29.11
CA ARG A 5 20.78 14.49 -29.33
C ARG A 5 21.00 13.69 -28.02
N PRO A 6 21.53 14.28 -26.93
CA PRO A 6 21.67 13.57 -25.67
C PRO A 6 20.33 13.13 -25.09
N LEU A 7 19.32 14.03 -25.12
CA LEU A 7 17.97 13.71 -24.62
C LEU A 7 17.29 12.61 -25.44
N LEU A 8 17.52 12.59 -26.77
CA LEU A 8 17.00 11.53 -27.62
C LEU A 8 17.63 10.17 -27.27
N ILE A 9 18.93 10.12 -27.01
CA ILE A 9 19.63 8.90 -26.57
C ILE A 9 19.05 8.39 -25.25
N ILE A 10 18.88 9.30 -24.26
CA ILE A 10 18.27 8.97 -22.97
C ILE A 10 16.84 8.42 -23.19
N GLY A 11 16.04 9.09 -24.03
CA GLY A 11 14.68 8.64 -24.33
C GLY A 11 14.62 7.26 -25.00
N LEU A 12 15.50 7.01 -25.97
CA LEU A 12 15.58 5.69 -26.64
C LEU A 12 16.05 4.57 -25.72
N PHE A 13 16.83 4.92 -24.68
CA PHE A 13 17.25 3.96 -23.65
C PHE A 13 16.08 3.35 -22.87
N LEU A 14 14.89 3.98 -22.87
CA LEU A 14 13.67 3.42 -22.30
C LEU A 14 13.37 2.01 -22.83
N VAL A 15 13.54 1.79 -24.14
CA VAL A 15 13.29 0.46 -24.75
C VAL A 15 14.23 -0.58 -24.20
N VAL A 16 15.51 -0.21 -24.02
CA VAL A 16 16.53 -1.11 -23.43
C VAL A 16 16.16 -1.44 -21.98
N GLN A 17 15.77 -0.43 -21.18
CA GLN A 17 15.34 -0.64 -19.79
C GLN A 17 14.13 -1.57 -19.71
N MET A 18 13.11 -1.36 -20.56
CA MET A 18 11.94 -2.25 -20.62
C MET A 18 12.33 -3.69 -20.95
N GLY A 19 13.28 -3.87 -21.88
CA GLY A 19 13.84 -5.19 -22.20
C GLY A 19 14.52 -5.83 -21.00
N ILE A 20 15.38 -5.09 -20.29
CA ILE A 20 16.08 -5.56 -19.09
C ILE A 20 15.09 -5.97 -18.01
N VAL A 21 14.10 -5.13 -17.69
CA VAL A 21 13.09 -5.44 -16.68
C VAL A 21 12.31 -6.71 -17.05
N ARG A 22 11.89 -6.86 -18.31
CA ARG A 22 11.19 -8.07 -18.77
C ARG A 22 12.05 -9.33 -18.67
N ILE A 23 13.34 -9.24 -18.98
CA ILE A 23 14.27 -10.38 -18.84
C ILE A 23 14.44 -10.74 -17.37
N LEU A 24 14.68 -9.76 -16.50
CA LEU A 24 14.83 -9.99 -15.05
C LEU A 24 13.55 -10.57 -14.44
N ALA A 25 12.38 -10.15 -14.89
CA ALA A 25 11.09 -10.69 -14.45
C ALA A 25 10.90 -12.19 -14.69
N LEU A 26 11.69 -12.81 -15.59
CA LEU A 26 11.71 -14.26 -15.81
C LEU A 26 12.49 -15.03 -14.73
N PHE A 27 13.18 -14.31 -13.83
CA PHE A 27 14.02 -14.88 -12.78
C PHE A 27 13.62 -14.35 -11.39
N PRO A 28 12.42 -14.70 -10.86
CA PRO A 28 11.91 -14.18 -9.59
C PRO A 28 12.84 -14.44 -8.42
N GLU A 29 13.45 -15.64 -8.33
CA GLU A 29 14.42 -16.00 -7.30
C GLU A 29 15.69 -15.13 -7.33
N PHE A 30 16.14 -14.77 -8.51
CA PHE A 30 17.26 -13.83 -8.65
C PHE A 30 16.90 -12.46 -8.10
N ILE A 31 15.68 -11.96 -8.42
CA ILE A 31 15.18 -10.70 -7.89
C ILE A 31 15.03 -10.77 -6.36
N GLU A 32 14.46 -11.86 -5.83
CA GLU A 32 14.30 -12.05 -4.38
C GLU A 32 15.65 -11.98 -3.66
N ASN A 33 16.65 -12.73 -4.15
CA ASN A 33 17.92 -12.89 -3.46
C ASN A 33 18.84 -11.67 -3.61
N TYR A 34 18.97 -11.11 -4.81
CA TYR A 34 19.96 -10.08 -5.09
C TYR A 34 19.40 -8.67 -5.06
N TYR A 35 18.12 -8.49 -5.40
CA TYR A 35 17.49 -7.18 -5.35
C TYR A 35 16.68 -6.99 -4.08
N SER A 36 15.60 -7.75 -3.86
CA SER A 36 14.65 -7.50 -2.76
C SER A 36 15.25 -7.75 -1.38
N ASN A 37 16.12 -8.74 -1.23
CA ASN A 37 16.83 -9.04 0.03
C ASN A 37 18.30 -8.55 0.04
N GLY A 38 18.84 -8.10 -1.10
CA GLY A 38 20.20 -7.61 -1.23
C GLY A 38 20.30 -6.10 -1.38
N LEU A 39 20.13 -5.60 -2.59
CA LEU A 39 20.33 -4.19 -2.93
C LEU A 39 19.25 -3.28 -2.36
N TYR A 40 17.97 -3.66 -2.48
CA TYR A 40 16.86 -2.82 -2.12
C TYR A 40 16.83 -2.41 -0.63
N PRO A 41 17.07 -3.27 0.36
CA PRO A 41 17.13 -2.87 1.76
C PRO A 41 18.16 -1.77 2.04
N VAL A 42 19.29 -1.78 1.33
CA VAL A 42 20.33 -0.74 1.44
C VAL A 42 19.82 0.58 0.87
N ILE A 43 19.22 0.55 -0.32
CA ILE A 43 18.58 1.72 -0.95
C ILE A 43 17.48 2.29 -0.06
N SER A 44 16.53 1.45 0.34
CA SER A 44 15.39 1.84 1.18
C SER A 44 15.85 2.47 2.51
N LYS A 45 16.79 1.80 3.21
CA LYS A 45 17.33 2.30 4.47
C LYS A 45 18.07 3.62 4.29
N GLY A 46 18.85 3.76 3.22
CA GLY A 46 19.57 5.00 2.89
C GLY A 46 18.61 6.18 2.66
N PHE A 47 17.56 5.99 1.88
CA PHE A 47 16.55 7.03 1.66
C PHE A 47 15.73 7.35 2.93
N ARG A 48 15.39 6.36 3.73
CA ARG A 48 14.70 6.58 5.00
C ARG A 48 15.57 7.37 5.99
N TYR A 49 16.89 7.16 6.03
CA TYR A 49 17.80 8.01 6.78
C TYR A 49 17.86 9.44 6.21
N ALA A 50 17.91 9.57 4.88
CA ALA A 50 18.01 10.88 4.24
C ALA A 50 16.76 11.75 4.42
N PHE A 51 15.56 11.16 4.38
CA PHE A 51 14.30 11.90 4.38
C PHE A 51 13.45 11.70 5.64
N GLY A 52 13.68 10.63 6.43
CA GLY A 52 12.83 10.29 7.59
C GLY A 52 12.79 11.35 8.69
N TRP A 53 13.85 12.10 8.88
CA TRP A 53 13.95 13.17 9.89
C TRP A 53 13.21 14.46 9.50
N LEU A 54 12.87 14.65 8.23
CA LEU A 54 12.13 15.82 7.77
C LEU A 54 10.70 15.79 8.33
N PRO A 55 10.18 16.91 8.88
CA PRO A 55 8.83 16.95 9.44
C PRO A 55 7.72 17.06 8.38
N PHE A 56 8.08 17.12 7.10
CA PHE A 56 7.16 17.23 5.97
C PHE A 56 7.55 16.21 4.88
N SER A 57 6.63 15.96 3.95
CA SER A 57 6.86 15.09 2.81
C SER A 57 7.74 15.78 1.75
N PHE A 58 8.97 15.30 1.59
CA PHE A 58 9.82 15.73 0.47
C PHE A 58 9.31 15.16 -0.86
N GLY A 59 8.81 13.93 -0.84
CA GLY A 59 8.24 13.28 -2.02
C GLY A 59 7.03 14.02 -2.61
N ASP A 60 6.13 14.54 -1.77
CA ASP A 60 5.01 15.37 -2.24
C ASP A 60 5.49 16.67 -2.88
N ILE A 61 6.47 17.33 -2.26
CA ILE A 61 7.06 18.55 -2.84
C ILE A 61 7.70 18.25 -4.19
N MET A 62 8.42 17.14 -4.31
CA MET A 62 9.00 16.71 -5.58
C MET A 62 7.92 16.48 -6.65
N TYR A 63 6.81 15.81 -6.29
CA TYR A 63 5.69 15.64 -7.23
C TYR A 63 5.07 16.98 -7.66
N LEU A 64 4.85 17.92 -6.73
CA LEU A 64 4.35 19.25 -7.05
C LEU A 64 5.29 19.99 -8.02
N VAL A 65 6.60 19.91 -7.81
CA VAL A 65 7.61 20.49 -8.72
C VAL A 65 7.56 19.82 -10.10
N LEU A 66 7.47 18.48 -10.16
CA LEU A 66 7.36 17.76 -11.42
C LEU A 66 6.08 18.10 -12.18
N ILE A 67 4.95 18.21 -11.49
CA ILE A 67 3.67 18.65 -12.08
C ILE A 67 3.80 20.07 -12.62
N PHE A 68 4.39 20.98 -11.84
CA PHE A 68 4.62 22.35 -12.29
C PHE A 68 5.49 22.42 -13.55
N ILE A 69 6.57 21.66 -13.62
CA ILE A 69 7.45 21.58 -14.80
C ILE A 69 6.67 21.02 -15.99
N ALA A 70 5.88 19.94 -15.81
CA ALA A 70 5.07 19.35 -16.88
C ALA A 70 4.04 20.37 -17.43
N LEU A 71 3.32 21.05 -16.54
CA LEU A 71 2.36 22.10 -16.95
C LEU A 71 3.05 23.24 -17.69
N ARG A 72 4.21 23.69 -17.24
CA ARG A 72 5.01 24.71 -17.91
C ARG A 72 5.40 24.30 -19.33
N GLU A 73 5.87 23.06 -19.52
CA GLU A 73 6.23 22.56 -20.86
C GLU A 73 5.00 22.45 -21.79
N ILE A 74 3.84 22.03 -21.25
CA ILE A 74 2.57 22.00 -21.98
C ILE A 74 2.16 23.42 -22.41
N VAL A 75 2.17 24.38 -21.48
CA VAL A 75 1.85 25.81 -21.80
C VAL A 75 2.81 26.38 -22.85
N HIS A 76 4.11 26.02 -22.73
CA HIS A 76 5.10 26.47 -23.73
C HIS A 76 4.82 25.88 -25.13
N LEU A 77 4.41 24.61 -25.21
CA LEU A 77 4.01 23.98 -26.46
C LEU A 77 2.83 24.70 -27.11
N PHE A 78 1.79 25.03 -26.36
CA PHE A 78 0.63 25.79 -26.86
C PHE A 78 1.01 27.23 -27.28
N LYS A 79 1.79 27.93 -26.45
CA LYS A 79 2.28 29.29 -26.78
C LYS A 79 3.14 29.33 -28.05
N SER A 80 3.93 28.29 -28.30
CA SER A 80 4.72 28.14 -29.51
C SER A 80 3.88 27.72 -30.73
N ARG A 81 2.56 27.60 -30.62
CA ARG A 81 1.66 27.08 -31.65
C ARG A 81 2.15 25.75 -32.22
N PHE A 82 2.58 24.86 -31.32
CA PHE A 82 3.11 23.52 -31.63
C PHE A 82 4.39 23.52 -32.50
N ARG A 83 5.03 24.66 -32.74
CA ARG A 83 6.29 24.67 -33.52
C ARG A 83 7.41 23.85 -32.88
N GLN A 84 7.37 23.65 -31.55
CA GLN A 84 8.39 22.94 -30.80
C GLN A 84 7.96 21.49 -30.41
N TRP A 85 6.94 20.93 -31.06
CA TRP A 85 6.40 19.61 -30.70
C TRP A 85 7.45 18.50 -30.71
N LYS A 86 8.41 18.50 -31.65
CA LYS A 86 9.50 17.52 -31.69
C LYS A 86 10.39 17.58 -30.43
N THR A 87 10.73 18.79 -29.99
CA THR A 87 11.52 19.01 -28.79
C THR A 87 10.75 18.61 -27.55
N PHE A 88 9.46 18.93 -27.49
CA PHE A 88 8.57 18.50 -26.43
C PHE A 88 8.51 16.96 -26.34
N CYS A 89 8.26 16.26 -27.44
CA CYS A 89 8.25 14.79 -27.46
C CYS A 89 9.60 14.17 -27.01
N ILE A 90 10.73 14.72 -27.46
CA ILE A 90 12.06 14.23 -27.06
C ILE A 90 12.28 14.42 -25.54
N ARG A 91 11.91 15.58 -24.99
CA ARG A 91 12.03 15.85 -23.55
C ARG A 91 11.11 14.94 -22.72
N THR A 92 9.86 14.78 -23.16
CA THR A 92 8.89 13.88 -22.49
C THR A 92 9.39 12.43 -22.52
N LEU A 93 9.90 11.95 -23.64
CA LEU A 93 10.45 10.61 -23.77
C LEU A 93 11.70 10.42 -22.88
N ALA A 94 12.58 11.42 -22.82
CA ALA A 94 13.75 11.38 -21.94
C ALA A 94 13.34 11.37 -20.46
N LEU A 95 12.36 12.19 -20.06
CA LEU A 95 11.82 12.18 -18.70
C LEU A 95 11.18 10.84 -18.36
N ALA A 96 10.37 10.29 -19.26
CA ALA A 96 9.76 8.96 -19.08
C ALA A 96 10.82 7.87 -18.90
N SER A 97 11.91 7.91 -19.67
CA SER A 97 13.03 6.98 -19.53
C SER A 97 13.70 7.08 -18.15
N VAL A 98 13.96 8.29 -17.67
CA VAL A 98 14.58 8.52 -16.35
C VAL A 98 13.65 8.07 -15.23
N VAL A 99 12.37 8.42 -15.30
CA VAL A 99 11.37 8.02 -14.29
C VAL A 99 11.18 6.51 -14.26
N TYR A 100 11.10 5.85 -15.43
CA TYR A 100 10.97 4.39 -15.54
C TYR A 100 12.18 3.67 -14.92
N GLY A 101 13.39 4.12 -15.26
CA GLY A 101 14.61 3.54 -14.70
C GLY A 101 14.73 3.77 -13.19
N ALA A 102 14.47 4.98 -12.73
CA ALA A 102 14.48 5.31 -11.31
C ALA A 102 13.44 4.48 -10.53
N PHE A 103 12.21 4.40 -11.04
CA PHE A 103 11.13 3.61 -10.43
C PHE A 103 11.56 2.14 -10.23
N HIS A 104 12.02 1.46 -11.30
CA HIS A 104 12.40 0.05 -11.20
C HIS A 104 13.64 -0.17 -10.35
N LEU A 105 14.68 0.69 -10.51
CA LEU A 105 15.92 0.57 -9.74
C LEU A 105 15.70 0.79 -8.24
N LEU A 106 14.86 1.78 -7.88
CA LEU A 106 14.70 2.20 -6.49
C LEU A 106 13.62 1.41 -5.75
N TRP A 107 12.64 0.82 -6.46
CA TRP A 107 11.54 0.12 -5.80
C TRP A 107 10.80 -0.91 -6.69
N GLY A 108 10.48 -0.58 -7.94
CA GLY A 108 9.54 -1.31 -8.79
C GLY A 108 9.94 -2.76 -9.08
N MET A 109 11.23 -3.12 -9.01
CA MET A 109 11.67 -4.51 -9.17
C MET A 109 11.09 -5.45 -8.12
N ASN A 110 10.64 -4.95 -6.94
CA ASN A 110 10.00 -5.77 -5.92
C ASN A 110 8.66 -6.40 -6.37
N TYR A 111 8.04 -5.90 -7.43
CA TYR A 111 6.83 -6.52 -8.00
C TYR A 111 7.09 -7.91 -8.62
N TYR A 112 8.32 -8.19 -8.99
CA TYR A 112 8.69 -9.40 -9.73
C TYR A 112 9.28 -10.50 -8.84
N ARG A 113 9.31 -10.29 -7.52
CA ARG A 113 9.70 -11.31 -6.54
C ARG A 113 8.65 -12.43 -6.48
N PRO A 114 9.00 -13.67 -5.99
CA PRO A 114 8.04 -14.73 -5.74
C PRO A 114 6.88 -14.26 -4.85
N PRO A 115 5.68 -14.84 -4.98
CA PRO A 115 4.57 -14.56 -4.07
C PRO A 115 4.92 -14.85 -2.60
N LEU A 116 4.40 -14.04 -1.68
CA LEU A 116 4.72 -14.16 -0.25
C LEU A 116 4.34 -15.53 0.34
N HIS A 117 3.26 -16.16 -0.13
CA HIS A 117 2.85 -17.50 0.35
C HIS A 117 3.92 -18.57 0.08
N GLU A 118 4.65 -18.48 -1.04
CA GLU A 118 5.78 -19.36 -1.33
C GLU A 118 6.93 -19.14 -0.33
N SER A 119 7.28 -17.88 -0.06
CA SER A 119 8.33 -17.53 0.90
C SER A 119 7.97 -17.94 2.34
N LEU A 120 6.68 -17.99 2.68
CA LEU A 120 6.17 -18.45 3.98
C LEU A 120 5.93 -19.96 4.02
N SER A 121 6.05 -20.68 2.89
CA SER A 121 5.73 -22.09 2.76
C SER A 121 4.30 -22.43 3.22
N ILE A 122 3.33 -21.58 2.89
CA ILE A 122 1.91 -21.76 3.15
C ILE A 122 1.13 -21.90 1.85
N GLU A 123 -0.07 -22.50 1.94
CA GLU A 123 -0.94 -22.68 0.78
C GLU A 123 -1.50 -21.33 0.26
N SER A 124 -1.87 -21.31 -1.01
CA SER A 124 -2.55 -20.16 -1.64
C SER A 124 -4.08 -20.30 -1.71
N GLU A 125 -4.59 -21.53 -1.50
CA GLU A 125 -6.01 -21.86 -1.53
C GLU A 125 -6.53 -22.14 -0.12
N TYR A 126 -7.82 -21.97 0.09
CA TYR A 126 -8.50 -22.24 1.37
C TYR A 126 -9.97 -22.58 1.16
N THR A 127 -10.53 -23.37 2.07
CA THR A 127 -11.94 -23.77 2.04
C THR A 127 -12.85 -22.73 2.69
N THR A 128 -14.15 -22.87 2.49
CA THR A 128 -15.14 -22.00 3.14
C THR A 128 -15.15 -22.20 4.65
N GLU A 129 -14.99 -23.44 5.12
CA GLU A 129 -14.93 -23.79 6.55
C GLU A 129 -13.72 -23.12 7.23
N GLU A 130 -12.56 -23.13 6.59
CA GLU A 130 -11.35 -22.47 7.10
C GLU A 130 -11.51 -20.93 7.16
N LEU A 131 -12.15 -20.36 6.14
CA LEU A 131 -12.49 -18.93 6.12
C LEU A 131 -13.44 -18.56 7.27
N VAL A 132 -14.49 -19.35 7.47
CA VAL A 132 -15.47 -19.14 8.54
C VAL A 132 -14.80 -19.23 9.90
N ALA A 133 -13.97 -20.26 10.14
CA ALA A 133 -13.26 -20.43 11.40
C ALA A 133 -12.33 -19.23 11.73
N LEU A 134 -11.64 -18.67 10.74
CA LEU A 134 -10.86 -17.45 10.93
C LEU A 134 -11.77 -16.23 11.17
N THR A 135 -12.87 -16.11 10.41
CA THR A 135 -13.80 -14.99 10.54
C THR A 135 -14.43 -14.93 11.93
N GLU A 136 -14.83 -16.08 12.49
CA GLU A 136 -15.36 -16.19 13.87
C GLU A 136 -14.33 -15.72 14.90
N LYS A 137 -13.07 -16.14 14.78
CA LYS A 137 -11.99 -15.68 15.66
C LYS A 137 -11.82 -14.16 15.58
N LEU A 138 -11.81 -13.60 14.34
CA LEU A 138 -11.69 -12.16 14.13
C LEU A 138 -12.90 -11.39 14.69
N ILE A 139 -14.12 -11.96 14.65
CA ILE A 139 -15.30 -11.38 15.29
C ILE A 139 -15.09 -11.31 16.80
N VAL A 140 -14.71 -12.43 17.43
CA VAL A 140 -14.47 -12.48 18.89
C VAL A 140 -13.41 -11.45 19.29
N LYS A 141 -12.26 -11.44 18.61
CA LYS A 141 -11.16 -10.50 18.89
C LYS A 141 -11.61 -9.05 18.72
N SER A 142 -12.28 -8.73 17.59
CA SER A 142 -12.73 -7.38 17.30
C SER A 142 -13.76 -6.89 18.32
N ASN A 143 -14.69 -7.74 18.71
CA ASN A 143 -15.69 -7.44 19.74
C ASN A 143 -15.03 -7.22 21.11
N THR A 144 -14.08 -8.07 21.52
CA THR A 144 -13.35 -7.93 22.78
C THR A 144 -12.59 -6.60 22.83
N LEU A 145 -11.87 -6.25 21.75
CA LEU A 145 -11.16 -4.97 21.66
C LEU A 145 -12.13 -3.78 21.64
N TYR A 146 -13.26 -3.93 20.95
CA TYR A 146 -14.31 -2.91 20.96
C TYR A 146 -14.82 -2.66 22.38
N ASP A 147 -15.16 -3.71 23.13
CA ASP A 147 -15.67 -3.62 24.51
C ASP A 147 -14.64 -2.99 25.48
N GLN A 148 -13.33 -3.09 25.17
CA GLN A 148 -12.27 -2.42 25.94
C GLN A 148 -12.13 -0.92 25.60
N LEU A 149 -12.42 -0.53 24.35
CA LEU A 149 -12.13 0.81 23.84
C LEU A 149 -13.36 1.72 23.78
N ALA A 150 -14.54 1.15 23.63
CA ALA A 150 -15.78 1.89 23.51
C ALA A 150 -16.41 2.15 24.89
N THR A 151 -16.97 3.34 25.06
CA THR A 151 -17.66 3.72 26.32
C THR A 151 -19.11 3.23 26.38
N ASN A 152 -19.69 2.81 25.25
CA ASN A 152 -21.01 2.20 25.15
C ASN A 152 -21.14 1.37 23.86
N ASP A 153 -22.14 0.50 23.79
CA ASP A 153 -22.35 -0.52 22.76
C ASP A 153 -22.57 0.03 21.33
N THR A 154 -22.77 1.32 21.18
CA THR A 154 -23.12 1.92 19.88
C THR A 154 -22.17 3.03 19.42
N MET A 155 -21.19 3.41 20.23
CA MET A 155 -20.17 4.39 19.82
C MET A 155 -19.18 3.80 18.83
N MET A 156 -18.78 4.62 17.86
CA MET A 156 -17.59 4.29 17.05
C MET A 156 -16.34 4.38 17.91
N VAL A 157 -15.38 3.52 17.66
CA VAL A 157 -14.03 3.69 18.22
C VAL A 157 -13.28 4.71 17.37
N GLU A 158 -12.85 5.78 17.99
CA GLU A 158 -11.90 6.75 17.44
C GLU A 158 -10.53 6.50 18.05
N VAL A 159 -9.49 6.57 17.25
CA VAL A 159 -8.12 6.46 17.74
C VAL A 159 -7.71 7.83 18.30
N PRO A 160 -7.50 7.97 19.62
CA PRO A 160 -7.25 9.26 20.27
C PRO A 160 -5.79 9.71 20.10
N LEU A 161 -4.99 9.00 19.33
CA LEU A 161 -3.60 9.30 19.07
C LEU A 161 -3.48 10.34 17.95
N SER A 162 -2.58 11.29 18.13
CA SER A 162 -2.13 12.14 17.04
C SER A 162 -1.45 11.28 15.94
N LYS A 163 -1.38 11.80 14.73
CA LYS A 163 -0.72 11.08 13.63
C LYS A 163 0.75 10.77 13.93
N SER A 164 1.44 11.66 14.62
CA SER A 164 2.83 11.43 15.05
C SER A 164 2.92 10.25 16.01
N GLU A 165 2.02 10.19 17.01
CA GLU A 165 1.98 9.06 17.95
C GLU A 165 1.62 7.74 17.24
N VAL A 166 0.70 7.77 16.27
CA VAL A 166 0.44 6.59 15.43
C VAL A 166 1.72 6.14 14.75
N PHE A 167 2.48 7.07 14.13
CA PHE A 167 3.71 6.72 13.42
C PHE A 167 4.82 6.17 14.34
N GLU A 168 4.92 6.65 15.57
CA GLU A 168 5.86 6.11 16.57
C GLU A 168 5.44 4.70 17.00
N ASN A 169 4.16 4.51 17.29
CA ASN A 169 3.66 3.22 17.77
C ASN A 169 3.73 2.11 16.70
N THR A 170 3.80 2.42 15.39
CA THR A 170 3.96 1.37 14.36
C THR A 170 5.21 0.53 14.58
N LEU A 171 6.28 1.09 15.16
CA LEU A 171 7.56 0.38 15.37
C LEU A 171 7.40 -0.86 16.24
N GLN A 172 6.59 -0.78 17.29
CA GLN A 172 6.35 -1.89 18.22
C GLN A 172 5.84 -3.15 17.51
N GLY A 173 4.88 -2.99 16.60
CA GLY A 173 4.33 -4.12 15.85
C GLY A 173 5.36 -4.78 14.92
N TYR A 174 6.20 -3.98 14.27
CA TYR A 174 7.29 -4.50 13.45
C TYR A 174 8.40 -5.17 14.27
N GLU A 175 8.75 -4.61 15.43
CA GLU A 175 9.70 -5.22 16.39
C GLU A 175 9.20 -6.57 16.91
N ALA A 176 7.92 -6.67 17.26
CA ALA A 176 7.31 -7.92 17.69
C ALA A 176 7.40 -9.03 16.62
N LEU A 177 7.27 -8.66 15.35
CA LEU A 177 7.37 -9.59 14.23
C LEU A 177 8.80 -9.94 13.83
N GLN A 178 9.80 -9.13 14.21
CA GLN A 178 11.18 -9.29 13.76
C GLN A 178 11.81 -10.62 14.20
N SER A 179 11.43 -11.15 15.37
CA SER A 179 11.93 -12.43 15.87
C SER A 179 11.52 -13.61 14.96
N GLN A 180 10.33 -13.54 14.39
CA GLN A 180 9.78 -14.55 13.46
C GLN A 180 10.15 -14.25 12.01
N PHE A 181 10.19 -12.95 11.64
CA PHE A 181 10.46 -12.46 10.29
C PHE A 181 11.56 -11.40 10.30
N PRO A 182 12.84 -11.78 10.28
CA PRO A 182 13.96 -10.82 10.33
C PRO A 182 13.94 -9.77 9.21
N LYS A 183 13.29 -10.05 8.08
CA LYS A 183 13.09 -9.12 6.96
C LYS A 183 12.18 -7.94 7.33
N LEU A 184 11.39 -8.04 8.39
CA LEU A 184 10.50 -6.98 8.89
C LEU A 184 11.20 -5.99 9.83
N ASN A 185 12.54 -5.97 9.86
CA ASN A 185 13.29 -4.94 10.56
C ASN A 185 13.10 -3.57 9.92
N TYR A 186 12.19 -2.78 10.50
CA TYR A 186 11.73 -1.55 9.87
C TYR A 186 12.63 -0.30 10.08
N PRO A 187 13.31 -0.04 11.22
CA PRO A 187 14.07 1.20 11.41
C PRO A 187 15.13 1.48 10.33
N PRO A 188 15.37 2.76 9.95
CA PRO A 188 14.77 3.99 10.47
C PRO A 188 13.38 4.27 9.90
N LYS A 189 12.58 5.03 10.67
CA LYS A 189 11.23 5.46 10.30
C LYS A 189 11.25 6.56 9.25
N SER A 190 10.38 6.47 8.24
CA SER A 190 10.13 7.52 7.26
C SER A 190 8.68 7.48 6.78
N ILE A 191 7.75 7.79 7.70
CA ILE A 191 6.32 7.84 7.42
C ILE A 191 5.77 9.22 7.77
N LYS A 192 4.85 9.74 6.97
CA LYS A 192 4.34 11.11 7.07
C LYS A 192 2.88 11.19 6.63
N THR A 193 2.21 12.25 7.07
CA THR A 193 0.95 12.65 6.47
C THR A 193 1.22 13.34 5.12
N SER A 194 0.55 12.90 4.07
CA SER A 194 0.68 13.52 2.75
C SER A 194 0.15 14.96 2.75
N LEU A 195 0.90 15.86 2.14
CA LEU A 195 0.44 17.22 1.81
C LEU A 195 -0.66 17.18 0.74
N LEU A 196 -0.76 16.08 0.00
CA LEU A 196 -1.72 15.82 -1.05
C LEU A 196 -2.91 14.98 -0.57
N SER A 197 -3.24 14.99 0.74
CA SER A 197 -4.32 14.17 1.32
C SER A 197 -5.67 14.38 0.63
N TYR A 198 -6.05 15.62 0.27
CA TYR A 198 -7.29 15.87 -0.44
C TYR A 198 -7.28 15.32 -1.89
N PRO A 199 -6.28 15.58 -2.73
CA PRO A 199 -6.14 14.90 -4.02
C PRO A 199 -6.15 13.37 -3.91
N LEU A 200 -5.48 12.79 -2.91
CA LEU A 200 -5.49 11.35 -2.66
C LEU A 200 -6.91 10.84 -2.37
N SER A 201 -7.69 11.58 -1.56
CA SER A 201 -9.09 11.24 -1.28
C SER A 201 -9.93 11.22 -2.55
N VAL A 202 -9.82 12.25 -3.39
CA VAL A 202 -10.51 12.34 -4.70
C VAL A 202 -10.12 11.19 -5.64
N MET A 203 -8.88 10.72 -5.57
CA MET A 203 -8.38 9.59 -6.35
C MET A 203 -8.70 8.21 -5.72
N GLY A 204 -9.23 8.17 -4.50
CA GLY A 204 -9.59 6.92 -3.80
C GLY A 204 -8.43 6.24 -3.06
N TYR A 205 -7.34 6.98 -2.72
CA TYR A 205 -6.16 6.42 -2.07
C TYR A 205 -6.11 6.72 -0.58
N SER A 206 -5.89 5.68 0.24
CA SER A 206 -5.72 5.79 1.69
C SER A 206 -4.30 6.19 2.09
N GLY A 207 -3.33 5.92 1.24
CA GLY A 207 -1.92 6.21 1.41
C GLY A 207 -1.16 5.88 0.14
N TYR A 208 0.14 6.06 0.16
CA TYR A 208 1.02 5.62 -0.92
C TYR A 208 2.49 5.62 -0.47
N LEU A 209 3.29 4.75 -1.05
CA LEU A 209 4.75 4.83 -1.00
C LEU A 209 5.26 5.71 -2.14
N ASN A 210 6.12 6.68 -1.84
CA ASN A 210 6.89 7.36 -2.88
C ASN A 210 8.10 6.48 -3.28
N PRO A 211 8.14 5.93 -4.50
CA PRO A 211 9.20 5.00 -4.89
C PRO A 211 10.57 5.64 -5.07
N ILE A 212 10.65 6.97 -5.18
CA ILE A 212 11.90 7.70 -5.41
C ILE A 212 12.53 8.17 -4.11
N THR A 213 11.72 8.60 -3.13
CA THR A 213 12.21 9.07 -1.82
C THR A 213 12.10 8.01 -0.74
N ASN A 214 11.44 6.89 -1.03
CA ASN A 214 11.11 5.83 -0.07
C ASN A 214 10.38 6.36 1.19
N GLU A 215 9.60 7.44 1.04
CA GLU A 215 8.73 7.95 2.09
C GLU A 215 7.36 7.28 2.01
N ALA A 216 6.89 6.71 3.11
CA ALA A 216 5.51 6.25 3.26
C ALA A 216 4.59 7.44 3.59
N HIS A 217 3.45 7.51 2.96
CA HIS A 217 2.49 8.59 3.15
C HIS A 217 1.11 8.04 3.48
N ILE A 218 0.50 8.59 4.53
CA ILE A 218 -0.92 8.34 4.77
C ILE A 218 -1.75 9.53 4.30
N ASN A 219 -2.94 9.23 3.82
CA ASN A 219 -3.99 10.23 3.63
C ASN A 219 -4.53 10.66 5.00
N GLY A 220 -4.23 11.88 5.41
CA GLY A 220 -4.58 12.38 6.74
C GLY A 220 -6.06 12.67 6.95
N LEU A 221 -6.91 12.52 5.93
CA LEU A 221 -8.35 12.79 5.97
C LEU A 221 -9.19 11.52 6.24
N VAL A 222 -8.63 10.34 6.05
CA VAL A 222 -9.35 9.08 6.33
C VAL A 222 -9.71 8.96 7.81
N PRO A 223 -10.80 8.26 8.18
CA PRO A 223 -11.20 8.08 9.57
C PRO A 223 -10.08 7.52 10.45
N SER A 224 -9.95 8.03 11.69
CA SER A 224 -8.80 7.79 12.59
C SER A 224 -8.58 6.30 12.90
N HIS A 225 -9.63 5.50 13.01
CA HIS A 225 -9.52 4.06 13.25
C HIS A 225 -8.78 3.30 12.15
N ARG A 226 -8.58 3.89 10.98
CA ARG A 226 -7.83 3.32 9.87
C ARG A 226 -6.35 3.70 9.86
N HIS A 227 -5.96 4.77 10.55
CA HIS A 227 -4.58 5.27 10.50
C HIS A 227 -3.54 4.21 10.91
N PRO A 228 -3.73 3.40 11.98
CA PRO A 228 -2.74 2.40 12.35
C PRO A 228 -2.48 1.37 11.25
N VAL A 229 -3.53 0.73 10.71
CA VAL A 229 -3.36 -0.32 9.69
C VAL A 229 -2.84 0.23 8.37
N ILE A 230 -3.27 1.43 7.95
CA ILE A 230 -2.75 2.09 6.75
C ILE A 230 -1.27 2.42 6.93
N SER A 231 -0.87 2.95 8.10
CA SER A 231 0.52 3.26 8.39
C SER A 231 1.42 2.03 8.27
N CYS A 232 1.00 0.91 8.87
CA CYS A 232 1.75 -0.34 8.77
C CYS A 232 1.76 -0.90 7.33
N HIS A 233 0.67 -0.74 6.57
CA HIS A 233 0.60 -1.13 5.16
C HIS A 233 1.63 -0.35 4.30
N GLU A 234 1.67 0.98 4.41
CA GLU A 234 2.63 1.79 3.66
C GLU A 234 4.09 1.51 4.05
N GLN A 235 4.31 1.16 5.31
CA GLN A 235 5.62 0.70 5.77
C GLN A 235 5.99 -0.68 5.21
N ALA A 236 5.03 -1.58 5.00
CA ALA A 236 5.30 -2.85 4.31
C ALA A 236 5.80 -2.61 2.88
N HIS A 237 5.23 -1.63 2.17
CA HIS A 237 5.76 -1.22 0.87
C HIS A 237 7.21 -0.71 0.96
N GLN A 238 7.59 0.04 2.00
CA GLN A 238 8.98 0.46 2.23
C GLN A 238 9.92 -0.71 2.47
N LEU A 239 9.42 -1.82 3.00
CA LEU A 239 10.19 -3.06 3.20
C LEU A 239 10.28 -3.93 1.95
N GLY A 240 9.68 -3.50 0.82
CA GLY A 240 9.74 -4.20 -0.47
C GLY A 240 8.60 -5.19 -0.71
N PHE A 241 7.53 -5.15 0.08
CA PHE A 241 6.30 -5.89 -0.22
C PHE A 241 5.46 -5.04 -1.19
N ALA A 242 5.74 -5.17 -2.49
CA ALA A 242 5.15 -4.29 -3.50
C ALA A 242 3.69 -4.64 -3.85
N LYS A 243 3.29 -5.91 -3.69
CA LYS A 243 1.93 -6.35 -3.99
C LYS A 243 0.97 -5.95 -2.87
N GLU A 244 -0.20 -5.41 -3.24
CA GLU A 244 -1.20 -4.86 -2.33
C GLU A 244 -1.72 -5.88 -1.30
N ASN A 245 -1.94 -7.13 -1.73
CA ASN A 245 -2.37 -8.21 -0.84
C ASN A 245 -1.31 -8.55 0.21
N GLU A 246 -0.03 -8.52 -0.17
CA GLU A 246 1.10 -8.77 0.74
C GLU A 246 1.28 -7.61 1.72
N ALA A 247 1.21 -6.36 1.24
CA ALA A 247 1.30 -5.18 2.09
C ALA A 247 0.13 -5.09 3.08
N ASN A 248 -1.10 -5.40 2.64
CA ASN A 248 -2.26 -5.51 3.53
C ASN A 248 -2.06 -6.59 4.61
N PHE A 249 -1.57 -7.78 4.22
CA PHE A 249 -1.30 -8.86 5.16
C PHE A 249 -0.24 -8.47 6.20
N ILE A 250 0.90 -7.92 5.78
CA ILE A 250 1.95 -7.44 6.70
C ILE A 250 1.43 -6.32 7.59
N GLY A 251 0.66 -5.37 7.04
CA GLY A 251 0.04 -4.29 7.81
C GLY A 251 -0.91 -4.81 8.90
N VAL A 252 -1.70 -5.83 8.59
CA VAL A 252 -2.56 -6.52 9.57
C VAL A 252 -1.70 -7.20 10.63
N LEU A 253 -0.68 -7.97 10.27
CA LEU A 253 0.20 -8.62 11.24
C LEU A 253 0.86 -7.61 12.17
N ALA A 254 1.45 -6.53 11.62
CA ALA A 254 2.13 -5.51 12.41
C ALA A 254 1.18 -4.79 13.38
N THR A 255 -0.10 -4.61 13.00
CA THR A 255 -1.09 -4.01 13.90
C THR A 255 -1.60 -4.97 14.96
N ILE A 256 -1.86 -6.23 14.62
CA ILE A 256 -2.37 -7.23 15.59
C ILE A 256 -1.31 -7.57 16.65
N HIS A 257 -0.03 -7.59 16.29
CA HIS A 257 1.08 -7.85 17.21
C HIS A 257 1.59 -6.60 17.95
N ASN A 258 0.96 -5.45 17.76
CA ASN A 258 1.26 -4.25 18.52
C ASN A 258 0.68 -4.33 19.93
N GLU A 259 1.36 -3.78 20.93
CA GLU A 259 0.87 -3.75 22.32
C GLU A 259 -0.30 -2.78 22.52
N ASN A 260 -0.41 -1.76 21.65
CA ASN A 260 -1.45 -0.75 21.75
C ASN A 260 -2.81 -1.29 21.26
N PRO A 261 -3.86 -1.31 22.10
CA PRO A 261 -5.15 -1.89 21.73
C PRO A 261 -5.85 -1.19 20.57
N TYR A 262 -5.59 0.10 20.32
CA TYR A 262 -6.11 0.80 19.13
C TYR A 262 -5.48 0.28 17.84
N PHE A 263 -4.21 -0.14 17.87
CA PHE A 263 -3.57 -0.80 16.73
C PHE A 263 -4.17 -2.18 16.49
N GLN A 264 -4.28 -2.99 17.54
CA GLN A 264 -4.92 -4.30 17.46
C GLN A 264 -6.34 -4.20 16.90
N TYR A 265 -7.13 -3.23 17.38
CA TYR A 265 -8.48 -2.97 16.90
C TYR A 265 -8.48 -2.62 15.41
N SER A 266 -7.66 -1.66 14.98
CA SER A 266 -7.55 -1.22 13.59
C SER A 266 -7.25 -2.39 12.64
N GLY A 267 -6.27 -3.23 12.97
CA GLY A 267 -5.90 -4.40 12.17
C GLY A 267 -6.97 -5.50 12.19
N SER A 268 -7.56 -5.78 13.36
CA SER A 268 -8.59 -6.82 13.51
C SER A 268 -9.84 -6.49 12.71
N ILE A 269 -10.38 -5.27 12.81
CA ILE A 269 -11.57 -4.88 12.04
C ILE A 269 -11.27 -4.76 10.53
N PHE A 270 -10.03 -4.40 10.15
CA PHE A 270 -9.62 -4.39 8.76
C PHE A 270 -9.60 -5.81 8.19
N ALA A 271 -8.95 -6.76 8.85
CA ALA A 271 -8.95 -8.18 8.47
C ALA A 271 -10.36 -8.77 8.44
N LEU A 272 -11.16 -8.52 9.50
CA LEU A 272 -12.55 -8.95 9.59
C LEU A 272 -13.39 -8.50 8.41
N ARG A 273 -13.25 -7.25 7.98
CA ARG A 273 -13.98 -6.71 6.82
C ARG A 273 -13.71 -7.50 5.54
N TYR A 274 -12.45 -7.89 5.30
CA TYR A 274 -12.09 -8.67 4.11
C TYR A 274 -12.61 -10.10 4.21
N CYS A 275 -12.46 -10.76 5.36
CA CYS A 275 -12.93 -12.13 5.58
C CYS A 275 -14.46 -12.20 5.48
N ILE A 276 -15.20 -11.33 6.16
CA ILE A 276 -16.68 -11.34 6.12
C ILE A 276 -17.21 -11.07 4.71
N ASN A 277 -16.59 -10.16 3.96
CA ASN A 277 -16.95 -9.90 2.57
C ASN A 277 -16.69 -11.11 1.66
N ASP A 278 -15.69 -11.91 1.96
CA ASP A 278 -15.42 -13.15 1.22
C ASP A 278 -16.42 -14.24 1.57
N VAL A 279 -16.83 -14.35 2.85
CA VAL A 279 -17.95 -15.22 3.27
C VAL A 279 -19.22 -14.84 2.52
N PHE A 280 -19.59 -13.55 2.48
CA PHE A 280 -20.77 -13.08 1.75
C PHE A 280 -20.76 -13.45 0.26
N ARG A 281 -19.60 -13.45 -0.38
CA ARG A 281 -19.47 -13.85 -1.78
C ARG A 281 -19.67 -15.35 -2.01
N ARG A 282 -19.35 -16.18 -1.01
CA ARG A 282 -19.49 -17.64 -1.07
C ARG A 282 -20.87 -18.11 -0.59
N ASP A 283 -21.33 -17.55 0.52
CA ASP A 283 -22.60 -17.86 1.16
C ASP A 283 -23.17 -16.61 1.87
N SER A 284 -24.20 -16.03 1.24
CA SER A 284 -24.82 -14.81 1.72
C SER A 284 -25.56 -15.00 3.06
N GLU A 285 -26.23 -16.15 3.26
CA GLU A 285 -26.97 -16.45 4.50
C GLU A 285 -26.01 -16.61 5.68
N LEU A 286 -24.91 -17.31 5.48
CA LEU A 286 -23.85 -17.44 6.47
C LEU A 286 -23.19 -16.09 6.77
N GLY A 287 -22.96 -15.28 5.74
CA GLY A 287 -22.43 -13.91 5.88
C GLY A 287 -23.32 -13.03 6.77
N GLU A 288 -24.66 -13.08 6.61
CA GLU A 288 -25.59 -12.37 7.48
C GLU A 288 -25.51 -12.88 8.93
N LYS A 289 -25.50 -14.19 9.16
CA LYS A 289 -25.41 -14.78 10.49
C LYS A 289 -24.12 -14.36 11.22
N LEU A 290 -23.00 -14.29 10.52
CA LEU A 290 -21.72 -13.86 11.10
C LEU A 290 -21.71 -12.33 11.34
N ARG A 291 -22.26 -11.54 10.41
CA ARG A 291 -22.37 -10.08 10.56
C ARG A 291 -23.17 -9.70 11.81
N ASP A 292 -24.26 -10.41 12.11
CA ASP A 292 -25.13 -10.13 13.25
C ASP A 292 -24.42 -10.36 14.60
N GLN A 293 -23.27 -11.06 14.61
CA GLN A 293 -22.44 -11.22 15.80
C GLN A 293 -21.45 -10.06 16.02
N ILE A 294 -21.29 -9.16 15.04
CA ILE A 294 -20.37 -8.02 15.12
C ILE A 294 -21.02 -6.89 15.93
N ARG A 295 -20.26 -6.31 16.87
CA ARG A 295 -20.73 -5.17 17.68
C ARG A 295 -21.21 -4.01 16.79
N PRO A 296 -22.35 -3.37 17.11
CA PRO A 296 -22.90 -2.28 16.30
C PRO A 296 -21.94 -1.12 16.05
N GLY A 297 -21.09 -0.79 17.02
CA GLY A 297 -20.10 0.28 16.86
C GLY A 297 -19.00 -0.05 15.84
N ILE A 298 -18.60 -1.32 15.66
CA ILE A 298 -17.71 -1.75 14.59
C ILE A 298 -18.38 -1.54 13.23
N LEU A 299 -19.66 -1.89 13.11
CA LEU A 299 -20.43 -1.65 11.88
C LEU A 299 -20.53 -0.16 11.56
N LYS A 300 -20.61 0.71 12.58
CA LYS A 300 -20.55 2.16 12.41
C LYS A 300 -19.16 2.63 11.94
N ASN A 301 -18.07 2.05 12.42
CA ASN A 301 -16.73 2.34 11.86
C ASN A 301 -16.64 1.98 10.37
N TYR A 302 -17.25 0.86 9.95
CA TYR A 302 -17.32 0.52 8.52
C TYR A 302 -18.20 1.50 7.74
N ALA A 303 -19.33 1.91 8.32
CA ALA A 303 -20.22 2.89 7.71
C ALA A 303 -19.54 4.27 7.57
N ALA A 304 -18.82 4.73 8.60
CA ALA A 304 -18.03 5.97 8.55
C ALA A 304 -16.94 5.93 7.47
N SER A 305 -16.24 4.78 7.34
CA SER A 305 -15.27 4.60 6.26
C SER A 305 -15.93 4.64 4.87
N ARG A 306 -17.13 4.08 4.73
CA ARG A 306 -17.89 4.14 3.47
C ARG A 306 -18.33 5.57 3.17
N ALA A 307 -18.98 6.23 4.14
CA ALA A 307 -19.44 7.61 4.00
C ALA A 307 -18.31 8.57 3.59
N PHE A 308 -17.10 8.40 4.16
CA PHE A 308 -15.93 9.19 3.75
C PHE A 308 -15.63 9.03 2.25
N TRP A 309 -15.68 7.81 1.72
CA TRP A 309 -15.41 7.59 0.29
C TRP A 309 -16.56 8.03 -0.61
N ASP A 310 -17.81 7.84 -0.16
CA ASP A 310 -19.01 8.30 -0.87
C ASP A 310 -19.03 9.85 -0.99
N GLU A 311 -18.54 10.57 0.04
CA GLU A 311 -18.37 12.03 0.00
C GLU A 311 -17.29 12.49 -1.02
N MET A 312 -16.29 11.66 -1.25
CA MET A 312 -15.20 11.93 -2.20
C MET A 312 -15.50 11.44 -3.62
N ASP A 313 -16.66 10.80 -3.83
CA ASP A 313 -17.05 10.31 -5.16
C ASP A 313 -17.11 11.44 -6.17
N ASN A 314 -16.62 11.17 -7.38
CA ASN A 314 -16.50 12.17 -8.42
C ASN A 314 -16.50 11.55 -9.83
N PRO A 315 -16.84 12.31 -10.89
CA PRO A 315 -16.91 11.78 -12.26
C PRO A 315 -15.59 11.23 -12.81
N LEU A 316 -14.44 11.55 -12.21
CA LEU A 316 -13.12 11.08 -12.64
C LEU A 316 -12.71 9.77 -11.95
N GLU A 317 -13.44 9.31 -10.95
CA GLU A 317 -13.14 8.09 -10.20
C GLU A 317 -12.95 6.84 -11.11
N PRO A 318 -13.82 6.59 -12.11
CA PRO A 318 -13.62 5.45 -13.01
C PRO A 318 -12.30 5.54 -13.79
N PHE A 319 -11.86 6.75 -14.15
CA PHE A 319 -10.57 6.97 -14.81
C PHE A 319 -9.40 6.66 -13.86
N PHE A 320 -9.44 7.11 -12.62
CA PHE A 320 -8.40 6.82 -11.63
C PHE A 320 -8.33 5.32 -11.32
N LYS A 321 -9.48 4.64 -11.15
CA LYS A 321 -9.55 3.18 -10.95
C LYS A 321 -8.97 2.42 -12.14
N MET A 322 -9.31 2.82 -13.37
CA MET A 322 -8.78 2.21 -14.59
C MET A 322 -7.26 2.41 -14.68
N PHE A 323 -6.78 3.64 -14.45
CA PHE A 323 -5.35 3.96 -14.47
C PHE A 323 -4.58 3.12 -13.45
N TYR A 324 -5.05 3.06 -12.22
CA TYR A 324 -4.41 2.28 -11.15
C TYR A 324 -4.45 0.78 -11.44
N SER A 325 -5.57 0.25 -11.90
CA SER A 325 -5.66 -1.17 -12.30
C SER A 325 -4.66 -1.51 -13.42
N ASN A 326 -4.51 -0.64 -14.41
CA ASN A 326 -3.53 -0.83 -15.49
C ASN A 326 -2.08 -0.71 -14.97
N TYR A 327 -1.82 0.19 -14.04
CA TYR A 327 -0.53 0.30 -13.36
C TYR A 327 -0.18 -1.00 -12.63
N LEU A 328 -1.09 -1.56 -11.84
CA LEU A 328 -0.89 -2.85 -11.15
C LEU A 328 -0.62 -3.99 -12.13
N LYS A 329 -1.42 -4.08 -13.21
CA LYS A 329 -1.23 -5.11 -14.25
C LYS A 329 0.11 -4.98 -14.96
N ALA A 330 0.55 -3.76 -15.26
CA ALA A 330 1.85 -3.50 -15.88
C ALA A 330 3.02 -3.89 -14.96
N ASN A 331 2.79 -3.93 -13.63
CA ASN A 331 3.76 -4.28 -12.61
C ASN A 331 3.47 -5.67 -11.98
N ASN A 332 3.21 -6.67 -12.80
CA ASN A 332 3.09 -8.08 -12.39
C ASN A 332 1.98 -8.38 -11.37
N GLN A 333 0.87 -7.60 -11.40
CA GLN A 333 -0.37 -7.91 -10.70
C GLN A 333 -1.51 -8.07 -11.72
N PRO A 334 -1.62 -9.23 -12.41
CA PRO A 334 -2.54 -9.43 -13.53
C PRO A 334 -4.01 -9.22 -13.16
N GLU A 335 -4.38 -9.51 -11.91
CA GLU A 335 -5.73 -9.30 -11.38
C GLU A 335 -6.03 -7.81 -11.08
N GLY A 336 -5.02 -6.93 -11.14
CA GLY A 336 -5.18 -5.52 -10.81
C GLY A 336 -5.77 -5.34 -9.41
N MET A 337 -6.83 -4.54 -9.29
CA MET A 337 -7.49 -4.30 -8.01
C MET A 337 -8.16 -5.53 -7.39
N LYS A 338 -8.44 -6.59 -8.16
CA LYS A 338 -8.99 -7.84 -7.61
C LYS A 338 -8.00 -8.62 -6.76
N SER A 339 -6.70 -8.34 -6.87
CA SER A 339 -5.64 -8.97 -6.06
C SER A 339 -5.83 -8.77 -4.54
N TYR A 340 -6.61 -7.79 -4.12
CA TYR A 340 -6.92 -7.57 -2.71
C TYR A 340 -7.58 -8.79 -2.02
N SER A 341 -8.30 -9.65 -2.76
CA SER A 341 -8.88 -10.88 -2.19
C SER A 341 -7.83 -11.91 -1.76
N TYR A 342 -6.63 -11.88 -2.34
CA TYR A 342 -5.54 -12.79 -1.97
C TYR A 342 -4.96 -12.53 -0.57
N MET A 343 -5.22 -11.37 0.04
CA MET A 343 -4.91 -11.14 1.45
C MET A 343 -5.61 -12.14 2.36
N VAL A 344 -6.87 -12.48 2.05
CA VAL A 344 -7.64 -13.46 2.86
C VAL A 344 -6.98 -14.83 2.81
N ALA A 345 -6.50 -15.26 1.63
CA ALA A 345 -5.75 -16.51 1.50
C ALA A 345 -4.50 -16.54 2.39
N LEU A 346 -3.74 -15.43 2.39
CA LEU A 346 -2.57 -15.30 3.28
C LEU A 346 -2.97 -15.38 4.75
N LEU A 347 -4.03 -14.70 5.19
CA LEU A 347 -4.48 -14.72 6.58
C LEU A 347 -4.96 -16.09 7.02
N VAL A 348 -5.80 -16.76 6.20
CA VAL A 348 -6.34 -18.10 6.52
C VAL A 348 -5.21 -19.10 6.65
N ASN A 349 -4.33 -19.19 5.65
CA ASN A 349 -3.27 -20.18 5.63
C ASN A 349 -2.15 -19.88 6.64
N TYR A 350 -1.84 -18.60 6.86
CA TYR A 350 -0.93 -18.21 7.93
C TYR A 350 -1.45 -18.64 9.31
N ASN A 351 -2.74 -18.40 9.62
CA ASN A 351 -3.32 -18.76 10.91
C ASN A 351 -3.34 -20.29 11.18
N LYS A 352 -3.28 -21.14 10.15
CA LYS A 352 -3.13 -22.59 10.31
C LYS A 352 -1.75 -22.97 10.86
N SER A 353 -0.70 -22.33 10.34
CA SER A 353 0.70 -22.65 10.66
C SER A 353 1.25 -21.83 11.83
N PHE A 354 0.80 -20.61 11.95
CA PHE A 354 1.23 -19.62 12.94
C PHE A 354 -0.02 -18.95 13.52
N PRO A 355 -0.56 -19.42 14.64
CA PRO A 355 -1.77 -18.83 15.20
C PRO A 355 -1.62 -17.32 15.36
N LEU A 356 -2.53 -16.58 14.73
CA LEU A 356 -2.59 -15.14 14.89
C LEU A 356 -2.85 -14.80 16.36
N ALA A 357 -2.32 -13.69 16.84
CA ALA A 357 -2.58 -13.19 18.20
C ALA A 357 -4.02 -12.59 18.31
N ILE A 358 -5.01 -13.45 17.96
CA ILE A 358 -6.44 -13.10 17.90
C ILE A 358 -7.28 -14.01 18.78
#